data_18e22f16040e4793bee5c4d370406656
#
_entry.id   18e22f16040e4793bee5c4d370406656
#
_cell.length_a   1.000
_cell.length_b   1.000
_cell.length_c   1.000
_cell.angle_alpha   90.00
_cell.angle_beta   90.00
_cell.angle_gamma   90.00
#
_symmetry.space_group_name_H-M   'P 1'
#
loop_
_entity.id
_entity.type
_entity.pdbx_description
1 polymer ?
#
loop_
_entity_poly.entity_id
_entity_poly.type
_entity_poly.pdbx_seq_one_letter_code
_entity_poly.pdbx_strand_id
1 'polypeptide(L)'
;MARRAVHGILLLDKPLDISSNGILQRVRWLYQAEKAGHTGALDPLASVLLPICFGEATKFCQFLLDTDKTYLVTAHFGLRTDTSDAAGEVISRKPVAFDQRMLEQIMQQFRGPQMQIPTMFSALKYQGQPLYKYARQGIEVPREARPITIFRFELQQFDGEYASFLVHCSKGTYIRTLIDDLGEALGCGAYVSALRRIQVGPFDATQMLTQEQLVPFNDKQDWASLDALLLPMDLALTGLPELQLNEVQQKRLVHGQTVQLNDTELADFGSASAEAVKLYGSAGQFIGVAGLDSGVLSVRRLLNTSVWQSEI
;
A
#
# COMPACT_ATOMS: atom_id res chain seq x y z
N MET A 1 18.42 -13.44 21.18
CA MET A 1 19.16 -12.18 20.94
C MET A 1 18.27 -10.99 21.25
N ALA A 2 18.81 -9.90 21.79
CA ALA A 2 18.06 -8.67 22.01
C ALA A 2 17.65 -8.09 20.66
N ARG A 3 16.42 -7.57 20.57
CA ARG A 3 15.93 -6.90 19.37
C ARG A 3 16.50 -5.49 19.30
N ARG A 4 16.61 -4.95 18.05
CA ARG A 4 17.19 -3.65 17.76
C ARG A 4 16.09 -2.62 17.50
N ALA A 5 16.35 -1.39 17.92
CA ALA A 5 15.56 -0.22 17.51
C ALA A 5 15.96 0.15 16.06
N VAL A 6 15.22 -0.35 15.09
CA VAL A 6 15.41 -0.09 13.65
C VAL A 6 14.31 0.83 13.17
N HIS A 7 14.65 1.88 12.39
CA HIS A 7 13.69 2.86 11.90
C HIS A 7 13.91 3.09 10.40
N GLY A 8 12.83 3.13 9.62
CA GLY A 8 12.88 3.36 8.17
C GLY A 8 11.89 2.49 7.41
N ILE A 9 11.96 2.55 6.08
CA ILE A 9 11.07 1.85 5.17
C ILE A 9 11.90 0.95 4.25
N LEU A 10 11.59 -0.33 4.21
CA LEU A 10 12.13 -1.28 3.24
C LEU A 10 11.11 -1.51 2.13
N LEU A 11 11.53 -1.42 0.88
CA LEU A 11 10.72 -1.83 -0.26
C LEU A 11 11.02 -3.30 -0.59
N LEU A 12 10.16 -4.18 -0.13
CA LEU A 12 10.36 -5.62 -0.27
C LEU A 12 9.67 -6.15 -1.53
N ASP A 13 10.38 -6.92 -2.35
CA ASP A 13 9.77 -7.78 -3.38
C ASP A 13 9.26 -9.06 -2.71
N LYS A 14 7.97 -9.07 -2.36
CA LYS A 14 7.35 -10.25 -1.77
C LYS A 14 7.22 -11.35 -2.83
N PRO A 15 7.83 -12.51 -2.65
CA PRO A 15 7.67 -13.63 -3.58
C PRO A 15 6.25 -14.23 -3.52
N LEU A 16 5.96 -15.12 -4.46
CA LEU A 16 4.75 -15.96 -4.47
C LEU A 16 4.72 -16.89 -3.24
N ASP A 17 3.57 -17.45 -2.97
CA ASP A 17 3.32 -18.53 -2.00
C ASP A 17 3.61 -18.20 -0.53
N ILE A 18 3.75 -16.92 -0.21
CA ILE A 18 3.87 -16.45 1.17
C ILE A 18 2.91 -15.30 1.45
N SER A 19 2.27 -15.30 2.60
CA SER A 19 1.42 -14.17 3.02
C SER A 19 2.24 -12.92 3.33
N SER A 20 1.62 -11.73 3.21
CA SER A 20 2.27 -10.46 3.58
C SER A 20 2.76 -10.45 5.03
N ASN A 21 2.00 -11.03 5.96
CA ASN A 21 2.45 -11.16 7.35
C ASN A 21 3.57 -12.20 7.52
N GLY A 22 3.54 -13.30 6.76
CA GLY A 22 4.59 -14.32 6.80
C GLY A 22 5.95 -13.74 6.43
N ILE A 23 6.02 -13.03 5.31
CA ILE A 23 7.27 -12.39 4.87
C ILE A 23 7.68 -11.22 5.78
N LEU A 24 6.72 -10.44 6.30
CA LEU A 24 6.99 -9.41 7.32
C LEU A 24 7.74 -9.98 8.51
N GLN A 25 7.28 -11.12 9.08
CA GLN A 25 7.94 -11.73 10.24
C GLN A 25 9.35 -12.22 9.92
N ARG A 26 9.57 -12.78 8.71
CA ARG A 26 10.91 -13.19 8.25
C ARG A 26 11.86 -11.99 8.14
N VAL A 27 11.42 -10.92 7.48
CA VAL A 27 12.23 -9.70 7.31
C VAL A 27 12.46 -8.99 8.64
N ARG A 28 11.45 -8.92 9.52
CA ARG A 28 11.62 -8.42 10.88
C ARG A 28 12.67 -9.21 11.66
N TRP A 29 12.73 -10.53 11.48
CA TRP A 29 13.77 -11.37 12.09
C TRP A 29 15.15 -11.07 11.48
N LEU A 30 15.27 -10.93 10.15
CA LEU A 30 16.53 -10.58 9.49
C LEU A 30 17.11 -9.27 10.02
N TYR A 31 16.29 -8.26 10.24
CA TYR A 31 16.69 -6.98 10.85
C TYR A 31 16.83 -7.04 12.37
N GLN A 32 16.41 -8.14 13.01
CA GLN A 32 16.26 -8.24 14.47
C GLN A 32 15.45 -7.06 15.06
N ALA A 33 14.50 -6.54 14.29
CA ALA A 33 13.77 -5.34 14.64
C ALA A 33 12.74 -5.57 15.75
N GLU A 34 12.64 -4.64 16.69
CA GLU A 34 11.64 -4.65 17.78
C GLU A 34 10.22 -4.56 17.21
N LYS A 35 10.03 -3.71 16.20
CA LYS A 35 8.73 -3.39 15.63
C LYS A 35 8.80 -3.28 14.12
N ALA A 36 7.84 -3.90 13.42
CA ALA A 36 7.64 -3.72 11.99
C ALA A 36 6.16 -3.84 11.63
N GLY A 37 5.76 -3.24 10.51
CA GLY A 37 4.43 -3.31 9.94
C GLY A 37 4.50 -3.22 8.42
N HIS A 38 3.51 -3.72 7.71
CA HIS A 38 3.40 -3.60 6.26
C HIS A 38 2.22 -2.73 5.82
N THR A 39 2.30 -2.20 4.61
CA THR A 39 1.29 -1.30 4.05
C THR A 39 0.40 -2.02 3.03
N GLY A 40 -0.52 -2.82 3.52
CA GLY A 40 -1.51 -3.56 2.73
C GLY A 40 -1.16 -5.03 2.52
N ALA A 41 -2.10 -5.89 2.90
CA ALA A 41 -2.02 -7.31 2.65
C ALA A 41 -2.38 -7.61 1.20
N LEU A 42 -1.65 -8.56 0.61
CA LEU A 42 -1.98 -9.16 -0.68
C LEU A 42 -1.93 -10.67 -0.56
N ASP A 43 -2.66 -11.30 -1.47
CA ASP A 43 -2.81 -12.74 -1.52
C ASP A 43 -1.45 -13.45 -1.73
N PRO A 44 -1.29 -14.69 -1.25
CA PRO A 44 -0.05 -15.45 -1.47
C PRO A 44 0.33 -15.59 -2.94
N LEU A 45 -0.66 -15.71 -3.84
CA LEU A 45 -0.48 -15.80 -5.29
C LEU A 45 0.04 -14.52 -5.97
N ALA A 46 0.06 -13.38 -5.27
CA ALA A 46 0.58 -12.14 -5.82
C ALA A 46 2.05 -11.95 -5.45
N SER A 47 2.90 -11.62 -6.43
CA SER A 47 4.19 -10.99 -6.17
C SER A 47 4.02 -9.48 -6.02
N VAL A 48 4.78 -8.86 -5.12
CA VAL A 48 4.32 -7.55 -4.63
C VAL A 48 5.45 -6.65 -4.21
N LEU A 49 5.45 -5.41 -4.70
CA LEU A 49 6.09 -4.31 -3.98
C LEU A 49 5.37 -4.15 -2.63
N LEU A 50 6.01 -4.54 -1.54
CA LEU A 50 5.49 -4.49 -0.18
C LEU A 50 6.35 -3.57 0.69
N PRO A 51 5.95 -2.31 0.90
CA PRO A 51 6.65 -1.47 1.86
C PRO A 51 6.51 -2.03 3.28
N ILE A 52 7.64 -2.25 3.92
CA ILE A 52 7.78 -2.67 5.33
C ILE A 52 8.29 -1.48 6.12
N CYS A 53 7.48 -1.00 7.06
CA CYS A 53 7.85 0.09 7.95
C CYS A 53 8.43 -0.48 9.25
N PHE A 54 9.63 -0.04 9.64
CA PHE A 54 10.27 -0.45 10.88
C PHE A 54 10.19 0.65 11.97
N GLY A 55 10.01 0.25 13.20
CA GLY A 55 10.05 1.12 14.37
C GLY A 55 9.09 2.30 14.26
N GLU A 56 9.61 3.51 14.32
CA GLU A 56 8.83 4.75 14.25
C GLU A 56 8.13 4.96 12.90
N ALA A 57 8.66 4.42 11.79
CA ALA A 57 8.00 4.49 10.49
C ALA A 57 6.61 3.81 10.50
N THR A 58 6.35 2.89 11.44
CA THR A 58 5.02 2.27 11.58
C THR A 58 3.92 3.27 11.95
N LYS A 59 4.27 4.44 12.49
CA LYS A 59 3.32 5.51 12.79
C LYS A 59 2.71 6.12 11.52
N PHE A 60 3.37 5.95 10.37
CA PHE A 60 3.00 6.52 9.08
C PHE A 60 2.49 5.50 8.06
N CYS A 61 2.41 4.22 8.42
CA CYS A 61 1.89 3.16 7.53
C CYS A 61 0.52 3.48 6.92
N GLN A 62 -0.35 4.19 7.67
CA GLN A 62 -1.69 4.53 7.21
C GLN A 62 -1.66 5.41 5.96
N PHE A 63 -0.71 6.33 5.86
CA PHE A 63 -0.58 7.19 4.68
C PHE A 63 -0.31 6.35 3.43
N LEU A 64 0.57 5.35 3.51
CA LEU A 64 0.83 4.43 2.39
C LEU A 64 -0.35 3.48 2.10
N LEU A 65 -1.11 3.09 3.12
CA LEU A 65 -2.35 2.33 2.92
C LEU A 65 -3.36 3.13 2.11
N ASP A 66 -3.39 4.43 2.29
CA ASP A 66 -4.35 5.34 1.66
C ASP A 66 -3.91 5.88 0.28
N THR A 67 -2.71 5.54 -0.19
CA THR A 67 -2.23 5.92 -1.53
C THR A 67 -2.81 5.03 -2.64
N ASP A 68 -2.67 5.49 -3.88
CA ASP A 68 -2.97 4.73 -5.07
C ASP A 68 -1.94 3.62 -5.31
N LYS A 69 -2.32 2.62 -6.10
CA LYS A 69 -1.48 1.46 -6.43
C LYS A 69 -1.52 1.16 -7.92
N THR A 70 -0.40 0.63 -8.44
CA THR A 70 -0.32 0.15 -9.82
C THR A 70 0.01 -1.33 -9.85
N TYR A 71 -0.69 -2.05 -10.70
CA TYR A 71 -0.58 -3.50 -10.85
C TYR A 71 -0.33 -3.88 -12.31
N LEU A 72 0.46 -4.93 -12.50
CA LEU A 72 0.43 -5.77 -13.68
C LEU A 72 -0.43 -6.99 -13.35
N VAL A 73 -1.44 -7.25 -14.16
CA VAL A 73 -2.37 -8.37 -13.95
C VAL A 73 -2.54 -9.16 -15.23
N THR A 74 -2.55 -10.49 -15.13
CA THR A 74 -2.92 -11.37 -16.22
C THR A 74 -4.26 -11.99 -15.91
N ALA A 75 -5.22 -11.82 -16.81
CA ALA A 75 -6.52 -12.48 -16.79
C ALA A 75 -6.48 -13.74 -17.66
N HIS A 76 -7.21 -14.75 -17.23
CA HIS A 76 -7.57 -15.92 -18.06
C HIS A 76 -9.07 -15.86 -18.32
N PHE A 77 -9.45 -15.72 -19.58
CA PHE A 77 -10.85 -15.68 -20.04
C PHE A 77 -11.42 -17.08 -20.32
N GLY A 78 -12.74 -17.17 -20.33
CA GLY A 78 -13.44 -18.43 -20.59
C GLY A 78 -13.62 -19.32 -19.36
N LEU A 79 -13.00 -18.98 -18.25
CA LEU A 79 -13.11 -19.67 -16.98
C LEU A 79 -13.41 -18.67 -15.86
N ARG A 80 -14.23 -19.08 -14.92
CA ARG A 80 -14.46 -18.33 -13.67
C ARG A 80 -14.19 -19.22 -12.48
N THR A 81 -13.54 -18.69 -11.45
CA THR A 81 -13.28 -19.40 -10.20
C THR A 81 -14.02 -18.75 -9.03
N ASP A 82 -14.25 -19.50 -7.96
CA ASP A 82 -14.96 -19.03 -6.76
C ASP A 82 -14.19 -17.93 -6.01
N THR A 83 -12.85 -17.89 -6.12
CA THR A 83 -11.99 -16.86 -5.53
C THR A 83 -11.69 -15.70 -6.49
N SER A 84 -12.11 -15.80 -7.76
CA SER A 84 -11.74 -14.91 -8.86
C SER A 84 -10.23 -14.84 -9.13
N ASP A 85 -9.46 -15.86 -8.68
CA ASP A 85 -8.04 -16.04 -8.95
C ASP A 85 -7.69 -17.53 -9.18
N ALA A 86 -6.42 -17.83 -9.47
CA ALA A 86 -5.95 -19.18 -9.80
C ALA A 86 -5.94 -20.15 -8.60
N ALA A 87 -6.20 -19.70 -7.36
CA ALA A 87 -6.29 -20.59 -6.20
C ALA A 87 -7.68 -21.21 -6.02
N GLY A 88 -8.69 -20.67 -6.71
CA GLY A 88 -10.07 -21.11 -6.57
C GLY A 88 -10.43 -22.30 -7.45
N GLU A 89 -11.55 -22.92 -7.12
CA GLU A 89 -12.15 -23.96 -7.94
C GLU A 89 -12.93 -23.33 -9.12
N VAL A 90 -12.86 -24.00 -10.29
CA VAL A 90 -13.58 -23.54 -11.49
C VAL A 90 -15.07 -23.74 -11.30
N ILE A 91 -15.84 -22.63 -11.32
CA ILE A 91 -17.30 -22.61 -11.15
C ILE A 91 -18.05 -22.41 -12.47
N SER A 92 -17.39 -21.92 -13.52
CA SER A 92 -18.00 -21.73 -14.85
C SER A 92 -16.96 -21.88 -15.95
N ARG A 93 -17.41 -22.43 -17.10
CA ARG A 93 -16.65 -22.51 -18.36
C ARG A 93 -17.55 -22.05 -19.49
N LYS A 94 -17.06 -21.10 -20.30
CA LYS A 94 -17.73 -20.58 -21.47
C LYS A 94 -16.71 -20.30 -22.58
N PRO A 95 -17.07 -20.41 -23.86
CA PRO A 95 -16.15 -20.08 -24.94
C PRO A 95 -15.81 -18.59 -24.93
N VAL A 96 -14.59 -18.25 -25.30
CA VAL A 96 -14.17 -16.89 -25.56
C VAL A 96 -14.59 -16.52 -26.99
N ALA A 97 -15.52 -15.57 -27.12
CA ALA A 97 -16.14 -15.19 -28.40
C ALA A 97 -16.01 -13.69 -28.67
N PHE A 98 -14.91 -13.07 -28.26
CA PHE A 98 -14.60 -11.66 -28.50
C PHE A 98 -13.19 -11.49 -29.07
N ASP A 99 -12.98 -10.38 -29.76
CA ASP A 99 -11.68 -9.96 -30.26
C ASP A 99 -11.07 -8.86 -29.38
N GLN A 100 -9.84 -8.46 -29.69
CA GLN A 100 -9.15 -7.38 -28.96
C GLN A 100 -9.94 -6.08 -28.98
N ARG A 101 -10.59 -5.73 -30.09
CA ARG A 101 -11.35 -4.50 -30.23
C ARG A 101 -12.52 -4.45 -29.25
N MET A 102 -13.25 -5.56 -29.14
CA MET A 102 -14.35 -5.69 -28.18
C MET A 102 -13.84 -5.64 -26.73
N LEU A 103 -12.72 -6.29 -26.41
CA LEU A 103 -12.07 -6.21 -25.12
C LEU A 103 -11.76 -4.75 -24.75
N GLU A 104 -11.06 -4.02 -25.61
CA GLU A 104 -10.71 -2.62 -25.37
C GLU A 104 -11.94 -1.70 -25.23
N GLN A 105 -13.01 -1.97 -25.98
CA GLN A 105 -14.28 -1.24 -25.86
C GLN A 105 -14.94 -1.46 -24.50
N ILE A 106 -15.01 -2.71 -24.03
CA ILE A 106 -15.60 -3.02 -22.72
C ILE A 106 -14.73 -2.50 -21.58
N MET A 107 -13.41 -2.56 -21.68
CA MET A 107 -12.49 -2.00 -20.68
C MET A 107 -12.74 -0.51 -20.41
N GLN A 108 -13.21 0.25 -21.38
CA GLN A 108 -13.51 1.69 -21.19
C GLN A 108 -14.58 1.92 -20.11
N GLN A 109 -15.52 0.99 -19.95
CA GLN A 109 -16.60 1.09 -18.96
C GLN A 109 -16.10 0.94 -17.51
N PHE A 110 -14.90 0.37 -17.34
CA PHE A 110 -14.27 0.15 -16.04
C PHE A 110 -13.29 1.25 -15.65
N ARG A 111 -13.12 2.30 -16.45
CA ARG A 111 -12.28 3.46 -16.13
C ARG A 111 -13.07 4.54 -15.39
N GLY A 112 -12.37 5.27 -14.52
CA GLY A 112 -12.94 6.36 -13.73
C GLY A 112 -13.57 5.91 -12.42
N PRO A 113 -14.34 6.80 -11.76
CA PRO A 113 -15.04 6.51 -10.51
C PRO A 113 -16.14 5.47 -10.69
N GLN A 114 -16.20 4.49 -9.81
CA GLN A 114 -17.22 3.44 -9.83
C GLN A 114 -17.43 2.83 -8.45
N MET A 115 -18.49 2.05 -8.29
CA MET A 115 -18.76 1.28 -7.09
C MET A 115 -18.34 -0.17 -7.29
N GLN A 116 -17.60 -0.74 -6.35
CA GLN A 116 -17.16 -2.14 -6.39
C GLN A 116 -17.60 -2.88 -5.12
N ILE A 117 -18.20 -4.05 -5.27
CA ILE A 117 -18.49 -4.96 -4.17
C ILE A 117 -17.23 -5.78 -3.88
N PRO A 118 -16.64 -5.70 -2.68
CA PRO A 118 -15.46 -6.47 -2.34
C PRO A 118 -15.70 -7.98 -2.42
N THR A 119 -14.67 -8.74 -2.80
CA THR A 119 -14.76 -10.22 -2.78
C THR A 119 -14.93 -10.75 -1.34
N MET A 120 -15.62 -11.90 -1.21
CA MET A 120 -15.68 -12.64 0.05
C MET A 120 -14.30 -13.08 0.55
N PHE A 121 -13.36 -13.35 -0.37
CA PHE A 121 -11.99 -13.71 -0.05
C PHE A 121 -11.12 -12.48 0.23
N SER A 122 -11.54 -11.67 1.20
CA SER A 122 -10.86 -10.44 1.60
C SER A 122 -10.61 -10.36 3.11
N ALA A 123 -9.69 -9.46 3.52
CA ALA A 123 -9.40 -9.18 4.92
C ALA A 123 -10.39 -8.18 5.58
N LEU A 124 -11.38 -7.71 4.85
CA LEU A 124 -12.45 -6.88 5.42
C LEU A 124 -13.17 -7.64 6.52
N LYS A 125 -13.60 -6.94 7.55
CA LYS A 125 -14.24 -7.56 8.71
C LYS A 125 -15.76 -7.42 8.65
N TYR A 126 -16.44 -8.52 8.94
CA TYR A 126 -17.85 -8.56 9.25
C TYR A 126 -18.02 -9.13 10.66
N GLN A 127 -18.72 -8.42 11.54
CA GLN A 127 -18.86 -8.78 12.95
C GLN A 127 -17.53 -9.15 13.66
N GLY A 128 -16.47 -8.37 13.37
CA GLY A 128 -15.15 -8.55 13.97
C GLY A 128 -14.27 -9.64 13.33
N GLN A 129 -14.80 -10.47 12.44
CA GLN A 129 -14.07 -11.56 11.78
C GLN A 129 -13.83 -11.25 10.30
N PRO A 130 -12.62 -11.54 9.73
CA PRO A 130 -12.34 -11.34 8.30
C PRO A 130 -13.26 -12.14 7.40
N LEU A 131 -13.67 -11.55 6.26
CA LEU A 131 -14.59 -12.16 5.29
C LEU A 131 -14.08 -13.49 4.75
N TYR A 132 -12.77 -13.62 4.48
CA TYR A 132 -12.20 -14.88 3.99
C TYR A 132 -12.41 -16.08 4.92
N LYS A 133 -12.63 -15.87 6.22
CA LYS A 133 -12.94 -16.95 7.17
C LYS A 133 -14.36 -17.47 6.99
N TYR A 134 -15.32 -16.58 6.69
CA TYR A 134 -16.68 -16.96 6.33
C TYR A 134 -16.69 -17.67 4.97
N ALA A 135 -15.98 -17.12 3.97
CA ALA A 135 -15.89 -17.73 2.65
C ALA A 135 -15.39 -19.19 2.69
N ARG A 136 -14.34 -19.47 3.49
CA ARG A 136 -13.83 -20.84 3.68
C ARG A 136 -14.80 -21.80 4.37
N GLN A 137 -15.83 -21.29 5.02
CA GLN A 137 -16.91 -22.08 5.65
C GLN A 137 -18.12 -22.19 4.72
N GLY A 138 -18.05 -21.64 3.49
CA GLY A 138 -19.18 -21.60 2.56
C GLY A 138 -20.27 -20.60 3.00
N ILE A 139 -19.98 -19.70 3.92
CA ILE A 139 -20.93 -18.72 4.44
C ILE A 139 -20.78 -17.42 3.65
N GLU A 140 -21.81 -17.00 2.96
CA GLU A 140 -21.87 -15.70 2.32
C GLU A 140 -22.48 -14.66 3.29
N VAL A 141 -21.83 -13.47 3.38
CA VAL A 141 -22.31 -12.36 4.20
C VAL A 141 -22.56 -11.12 3.33
N PRO A 142 -23.48 -10.23 3.73
CA PRO A 142 -23.71 -8.97 3.02
C PRO A 142 -22.45 -8.13 2.95
N ARG A 143 -22.20 -7.54 1.77
CA ARG A 143 -21.08 -6.64 1.51
C ARG A 143 -21.61 -5.40 0.82
N GLU A 144 -21.27 -4.25 1.37
CA GLU A 144 -21.61 -2.98 0.77
C GLU A 144 -20.64 -2.64 -0.36
N ALA A 145 -21.18 -2.11 -1.46
CA ALA A 145 -20.38 -1.54 -2.53
C ALA A 145 -19.59 -0.33 -2.00
N ARG A 146 -18.32 -0.19 -2.44
CA ARG A 146 -17.42 0.88 -2.01
C ARG A 146 -16.95 1.69 -3.21
N PRO A 147 -16.80 3.01 -3.05
CA PRO A 147 -16.27 3.85 -4.12
C PRO A 147 -14.81 3.52 -4.36
N ILE A 148 -14.48 3.30 -5.62
CA ILE A 148 -13.12 3.15 -6.14
C ILE A 148 -12.95 4.02 -7.38
N THR A 149 -11.70 4.24 -7.78
CA THR A 149 -11.39 4.89 -9.06
C THR A 149 -10.33 4.09 -9.78
N ILE A 150 -10.57 3.75 -11.04
CA ILE A 150 -9.60 3.18 -11.95
C ILE A 150 -9.06 4.32 -12.81
N PHE A 151 -7.87 4.82 -12.47
CA PHE A 151 -7.24 5.95 -13.18
C PHE A 151 -6.70 5.53 -14.55
N ARG A 152 -6.18 4.29 -14.62
CA ARG A 152 -5.59 3.71 -15.83
C ARG A 152 -5.93 2.24 -15.91
N PHE A 153 -6.41 1.80 -17.06
CA PHE A 153 -6.65 0.38 -17.37
C PHE A 153 -6.25 0.17 -18.82
N GLU A 154 -5.09 -0.44 -19.03
CA GLU A 154 -4.48 -0.55 -20.35
C GLU A 154 -4.15 -2.01 -20.66
N LEU A 155 -4.54 -2.43 -21.84
CA LEU A 155 -4.15 -3.72 -22.41
C LEU A 155 -2.67 -3.67 -22.80
N GLN A 156 -1.90 -4.64 -22.33
CA GLN A 156 -0.48 -4.82 -22.67
C GLN A 156 -0.31 -5.92 -23.73
N GLN A 157 -1.00 -7.03 -23.54
CA GLN A 157 -0.98 -8.19 -24.46
C GLN A 157 -2.34 -8.90 -24.46
N PHE A 158 -2.69 -9.51 -25.58
CA PHE A 158 -3.86 -10.36 -25.71
C PHE A 158 -3.57 -11.47 -26.75
N ASP A 159 -3.82 -12.72 -26.41
CA ASP A 159 -3.61 -13.90 -27.28
C ASP A 159 -4.90 -14.65 -27.60
N GLY A 160 -6.06 -14.12 -27.19
CA GLY A 160 -7.37 -14.73 -27.38
C GLY A 160 -7.90 -15.40 -26.11
N GLU A 161 -7.07 -15.94 -25.26
CA GLU A 161 -7.45 -16.62 -24.01
C GLU A 161 -6.89 -15.90 -22.78
N TYR A 162 -5.69 -15.36 -22.88
CA TYR A 162 -5.04 -14.57 -21.84
C TYR A 162 -4.88 -13.12 -22.27
N ALA A 163 -5.05 -12.22 -21.31
CA ALA A 163 -4.67 -10.82 -21.49
C ALA A 163 -3.90 -10.30 -20.27
N SER A 164 -2.88 -9.51 -20.54
CA SER A 164 -2.18 -8.76 -19.48
C SER A 164 -2.52 -7.27 -19.54
N PHE A 165 -2.68 -6.69 -18.36
CA PHE A 165 -3.10 -5.31 -18.20
C PHE A 165 -2.20 -4.56 -17.22
N LEU A 166 -2.04 -3.25 -17.47
CA LEU A 166 -1.58 -2.28 -16.48
C LEU A 166 -2.81 -1.61 -15.85
N VAL A 167 -2.94 -1.70 -14.52
CA VAL A 167 -4.04 -1.10 -13.77
C VAL A 167 -3.49 -0.15 -12.72
N HIS A 168 -3.81 1.16 -12.83
CA HIS A 168 -3.58 2.16 -11.79
C HIS A 168 -4.92 2.51 -11.14
N CYS A 169 -5.03 2.37 -9.83
CA CYS A 169 -6.30 2.48 -9.12
C CYS A 169 -6.15 3.06 -7.71
N SER A 170 -7.25 3.59 -7.19
CA SER A 170 -7.36 4.09 -5.83
C SER A 170 -7.22 2.97 -4.79
N LYS A 171 -6.95 3.36 -3.54
CA LYS A 171 -7.00 2.44 -2.40
C LYS A 171 -8.31 1.64 -2.36
N GLY A 172 -8.23 0.42 -1.84
CA GLY A 172 -9.40 -0.43 -1.62
C GLY A 172 -9.91 -1.16 -2.85
N THR A 173 -9.32 -0.95 -4.03
CA THR A 173 -9.68 -1.65 -5.26
C THR A 173 -9.24 -3.12 -5.20
N TYR A 174 -10.17 -4.03 -5.49
CA TYR A 174 -9.91 -5.46 -5.65
C TYR A 174 -9.71 -5.79 -7.12
N ILE A 175 -8.48 -6.08 -7.52
CA ILE A 175 -8.11 -6.40 -8.91
C ILE A 175 -8.81 -7.70 -9.35
N ARG A 176 -8.98 -8.67 -8.44
CA ARG A 176 -9.73 -9.91 -8.73
C ARG A 176 -11.17 -9.63 -9.13
N THR A 177 -11.86 -8.76 -8.39
CA THR A 177 -13.22 -8.34 -8.74
C THR A 177 -13.26 -7.60 -10.07
N LEU A 178 -12.30 -6.70 -10.34
CA LEU A 178 -12.22 -5.97 -11.61
C LEU A 178 -12.12 -6.93 -12.82
N ILE A 179 -11.30 -7.98 -12.72
CA ILE A 179 -11.11 -8.96 -13.79
C ILE A 179 -12.32 -9.90 -13.91
N ASP A 180 -12.92 -10.29 -12.79
CA ASP A 180 -14.15 -11.11 -12.78
C ASP A 180 -15.30 -10.35 -13.44
N ASP A 181 -15.51 -9.08 -13.07
CA ASP A 181 -16.54 -8.21 -13.65
C ASP A 181 -16.29 -7.94 -15.14
N LEU A 182 -15.03 -7.77 -15.57
CA LEU A 182 -14.66 -7.65 -16.97
C LEU A 182 -15.02 -8.91 -17.76
N GLY A 183 -14.71 -10.09 -17.21
CA GLY A 183 -15.05 -11.38 -17.82
C GLY A 183 -16.55 -11.61 -17.93
N GLU A 184 -17.33 -11.19 -16.93
CA GLU A 184 -18.79 -11.26 -16.99
C GLU A 184 -19.36 -10.27 -18.03
N ALA A 185 -18.83 -9.05 -18.13
CA ALA A 185 -19.24 -8.07 -19.15
C ALA A 185 -18.93 -8.55 -20.58
N LEU A 186 -17.86 -9.36 -20.76
CA LEU A 186 -17.52 -10.02 -22.03
C LEU A 186 -18.34 -11.30 -22.27
N GLY A 187 -19.10 -11.78 -21.27
CA GLY A 187 -20.00 -12.94 -21.37
C GLY A 187 -19.35 -14.30 -21.17
N CYS A 188 -18.03 -14.40 -21.07
CA CYS A 188 -17.28 -15.65 -20.94
C CYS A 188 -16.78 -15.94 -19.52
N GLY A 189 -16.74 -14.94 -18.63
CA GLY A 189 -16.08 -15.02 -17.34
C GLY A 189 -14.56 -14.90 -17.46
N ALA A 190 -13.91 -14.51 -16.34
CA ALA A 190 -12.46 -14.46 -16.23
C ALA A 190 -12.02 -14.64 -14.77
N TYR A 191 -10.75 -14.96 -14.57
CA TYR A 191 -10.10 -14.91 -13.27
C TYR A 191 -8.67 -14.38 -13.39
N VAL A 192 -8.09 -13.91 -12.28
CA VAL A 192 -6.70 -13.44 -12.21
C VAL A 192 -5.76 -14.65 -12.17
N SER A 193 -5.00 -14.86 -13.22
CA SER A 193 -3.99 -15.94 -13.31
C SER A 193 -2.63 -15.49 -12.75
N ALA A 194 -2.29 -14.21 -12.86
CA ALA A 194 -1.10 -13.62 -12.25
C ALA A 194 -1.36 -12.17 -11.81
N LEU A 195 -0.77 -11.78 -10.70
CA LEU A 195 -0.89 -10.42 -10.15
C LEU A 195 0.45 -9.97 -9.57
N ARG A 196 0.92 -8.80 -10.03
CA ARG A 196 2.11 -8.14 -9.48
C ARG A 196 1.82 -6.69 -9.18
N ARG A 197 1.94 -6.27 -7.93
CA ARG A 197 1.92 -4.85 -7.58
C ARG A 197 3.28 -4.24 -7.81
N ILE A 198 3.34 -3.21 -8.66
CA ILE A 198 4.59 -2.57 -9.07
C ILE A 198 4.74 -1.15 -8.51
N GLN A 199 3.67 -0.56 -7.93
CA GLN A 199 3.74 0.78 -7.34
C GLN A 199 2.81 0.90 -6.14
N VAL A 200 3.25 1.62 -5.11
CA VAL A 200 2.50 2.02 -3.91
C VAL A 200 2.83 3.48 -3.60
N GLY A 201 1.91 4.38 -3.90
CA GLY A 201 2.16 5.83 -3.76
C GLY A 201 3.45 6.26 -4.47
N PRO A 202 4.42 6.84 -3.74
CA PRO A 202 5.66 7.32 -4.33
C PRO A 202 6.67 6.22 -4.68
N PHE A 203 6.47 4.99 -4.22
CA PHE A 203 7.42 3.89 -4.37
C PHE A 203 7.10 3.04 -5.60
N ASP A 204 8.11 2.69 -6.37
CA ASP A 204 8.01 1.82 -7.54
C ASP A 204 8.91 0.57 -7.43
N ALA A 205 8.78 -0.32 -8.41
CA ALA A 205 9.44 -1.62 -8.42
C ALA A 205 10.97 -1.55 -8.61
N THR A 206 11.55 -0.41 -9.00
CA THR A 206 12.99 -0.29 -9.30
C THR A 206 13.86 -0.36 -8.06
N GLN A 207 13.31 -0.04 -6.90
CA GLN A 207 14.01 0.00 -5.62
C GLN A 207 13.70 -1.21 -4.71
N MET A 208 13.00 -2.22 -5.24
CA MET A 208 12.67 -3.41 -4.46
C MET A 208 13.89 -4.27 -4.17
N LEU A 209 13.92 -4.82 -2.96
CA LEU A 209 14.90 -5.81 -2.52
C LEU A 209 14.21 -7.14 -2.22
N THR A 210 14.83 -8.24 -2.62
CA THR A 210 14.34 -9.57 -2.25
C THR A 210 14.83 -9.96 -0.86
N GLN A 211 14.17 -10.93 -0.23
CA GLN A 211 14.61 -11.47 1.05
C GLN A 211 16.04 -12.03 0.98
N GLU A 212 16.39 -12.69 -0.13
CA GLU A 212 17.67 -13.31 -0.36
C GLU A 212 18.81 -12.29 -0.37
N GLN A 213 18.57 -11.06 -0.84
CA GLN A 213 19.54 -9.96 -0.81
C GLN A 213 19.85 -9.47 0.60
N LEU A 214 18.94 -9.68 1.56
CA LEU A 214 19.09 -9.26 2.95
C LEU A 214 19.85 -10.29 3.80
N VAL A 215 19.76 -11.58 3.46
CA VAL A 215 20.32 -12.69 4.25
C VAL A 215 21.85 -12.53 4.50
N PRO A 216 22.70 -12.20 3.51
CA PRO A 216 24.13 -12.10 3.73
C PRO A 216 24.56 -11.06 4.77
N PHE A 217 23.80 -9.97 4.90
CA PHE A 217 24.07 -8.93 5.92
C PHE A 217 23.68 -9.44 7.32
N ASN A 218 22.56 -10.13 7.46
CA ASN A 218 22.17 -10.74 8.72
C ASN A 218 23.18 -11.80 9.18
N ASP A 219 23.62 -12.68 8.29
CA ASP A 219 24.54 -13.76 8.61
C ASP A 219 25.91 -13.23 9.09
N LYS A 220 26.35 -12.11 8.54
CA LYS A 220 27.57 -11.42 8.95
C LYS A 220 27.38 -10.48 10.12
N GLN A 221 26.12 -10.28 10.58
CA GLN A 221 25.72 -9.27 11.57
C GLN A 221 26.16 -7.85 11.16
N ASP A 222 26.20 -7.57 9.86
CA ASP A 222 26.50 -6.26 9.30
C ASP A 222 25.26 -5.36 9.32
N TRP A 223 24.94 -4.90 10.52
CA TRP A 223 23.74 -4.10 10.77
C TRP A 223 23.80 -2.74 10.08
N ALA A 224 24.97 -2.14 9.96
CA ALA A 224 25.12 -0.84 9.33
C ALA A 224 24.75 -0.90 7.84
N SER A 225 25.27 -1.89 7.11
CA SER A 225 24.92 -2.09 5.71
C SER A 225 23.45 -2.48 5.53
N LEU A 226 22.89 -3.26 6.45
CA LEU A 226 21.48 -3.65 6.41
C LEU A 226 20.58 -2.42 6.64
N ASP A 227 20.90 -1.57 7.61
CA ASP A 227 20.12 -0.36 7.93
C ASP A 227 20.25 0.69 6.81
N ALA A 228 21.39 0.75 6.10
CA ALA A 228 21.57 1.63 4.94
C ALA A 228 20.67 1.29 3.74
N LEU A 229 20.04 0.12 3.72
CA LEU A 229 19.03 -0.25 2.72
C LEU A 229 17.64 0.34 3.01
N LEU A 230 17.45 0.95 4.17
CA LEU A 230 16.16 1.54 4.55
C LEU A 230 16.04 2.96 3.99
N LEU A 231 14.86 3.25 3.47
CA LEU A 231 14.49 4.58 3.03
C LEU A 231 14.04 5.44 4.23
N PRO A 232 14.20 6.77 4.15
CA PRO A 232 13.70 7.72 5.12
C PRO A 232 12.18 7.59 5.37
N MET A 233 11.76 7.81 6.61
CA MET A 233 10.36 7.61 7.02
C MET A 233 9.39 8.63 6.42
N ASP A 234 9.84 9.84 6.18
CA ASP A 234 9.08 10.96 5.60
C ASP A 234 8.71 10.74 4.13
N LEU A 235 9.40 9.83 3.43
CA LEU A 235 9.00 9.41 2.08
C LEU A 235 7.62 8.75 2.02
N ALA A 236 7.15 8.16 3.13
CA ALA A 236 5.77 7.66 3.25
C ALA A 236 4.72 8.78 3.14
N LEU A 237 5.15 10.03 3.28
CA LEU A 237 4.33 11.23 3.35
C LEU A 237 4.51 12.15 2.14
N THR A 238 5.04 11.61 1.04
CA THR A 238 5.26 12.36 -0.20
C THR A 238 3.94 12.98 -0.68
N GLY A 239 4.00 14.26 -1.04
CA GLY A 239 2.83 15.04 -1.46
C GLY A 239 2.14 15.81 -0.32
N LEU A 240 2.47 15.55 0.93
CA LEU A 240 2.04 16.43 2.02
C LEU A 240 2.88 17.71 2.02
N PRO A 241 2.27 18.86 2.35
CA PRO A 241 3.01 20.09 2.55
C PRO A 241 3.98 19.97 3.73
N GLU A 242 5.06 20.74 3.68
CA GLU A 242 6.16 20.70 4.65
C GLU A 242 6.24 22.01 5.42
N LEU A 243 6.58 21.93 6.70
CA LEU A 243 6.81 23.10 7.54
C LEU A 243 8.08 22.90 8.37
N GLN A 244 9.00 23.85 8.24
CA GLN A 244 10.18 23.97 9.07
C GLN A 244 9.83 24.73 10.36
N LEU A 245 10.09 24.12 11.51
CA LEU A 245 9.84 24.71 12.82
C LEU A 245 11.08 25.41 13.35
N ASN A 246 10.88 26.54 14.04
CA ASN A 246 11.91 27.07 14.90
C ASN A 246 11.96 26.32 16.26
N GLU A 247 13.00 26.56 17.06
CA GLU A 247 13.21 25.84 18.33
C GLU A 247 12.04 26.00 19.32
N VAL A 248 11.43 27.19 19.38
CA VAL A 248 10.31 27.47 20.30
C VAL A 248 9.08 26.69 19.87
N GLN A 249 8.76 26.69 18.57
CA GLN A 249 7.64 25.95 17.99
C GLN A 249 7.83 24.44 18.18
N GLN A 250 9.03 23.94 17.85
CA GLN A 250 9.38 22.53 18.05
C GLN A 250 9.20 22.10 19.50
N LYS A 251 9.74 22.88 20.47
CA LYS A 251 9.62 22.59 21.89
C LYS A 251 8.15 22.53 22.34
N ARG A 252 7.33 23.49 21.90
CA ARG A 252 5.89 23.49 22.22
C ARG A 252 5.18 22.25 21.70
N LEU A 253 5.36 21.90 20.42
CA LEU A 253 4.72 20.73 19.81
C LEU A 253 5.18 19.40 20.45
N VAL A 254 6.46 19.27 20.78
CA VAL A 254 6.98 18.08 21.49
C VAL A 254 6.34 17.90 22.87
N HIS A 255 5.97 19.00 23.55
CA HIS A 255 5.23 18.94 24.81
C HIS A 255 3.70 18.88 24.65
N GLY A 256 3.21 18.60 23.41
CA GLY A 256 1.78 18.46 23.14
C GLY A 256 0.98 19.77 23.10
N GLN A 257 1.67 20.91 23.08
CA GLN A 257 1.04 22.22 22.95
C GLN A 257 0.78 22.54 21.48
N THR A 258 -0.22 23.37 21.21
CA THR A 258 -0.46 23.93 19.88
C THR A 258 0.47 25.09 19.58
N VAL A 259 0.68 25.37 18.30
CA VAL A 259 1.47 26.49 17.81
C VAL A 259 0.62 27.30 16.84
N GLN A 260 0.45 28.61 17.13
CA GLN A 260 -0.13 29.56 16.19
C GLN A 260 0.96 30.01 15.22
N LEU A 261 0.73 29.81 13.92
CA LEU A 261 1.57 30.37 12.86
C LEU A 261 1.26 31.87 12.69
N ASN A 262 2.27 32.64 12.40
CA ASN A 262 2.11 34.07 12.09
C ASN A 262 1.73 34.26 10.61
N ASP A 263 1.35 35.48 10.23
CA ASP A 263 0.89 35.79 8.89
C ASP A 263 1.93 35.49 7.78
N THR A 264 3.22 35.67 8.08
CA THR A 264 4.32 35.40 7.16
C THR A 264 4.43 33.87 6.93
N GLU A 265 4.44 33.09 8.01
CA GLU A 265 4.50 31.62 7.93
C GLU A 265 3.28 31.03 7.18
N LEU A 266 2.08 31.62 7.38
CA LEU A 266 0.88 31.23 6.65
C LEU A 266 0.93 31.61 5.18
N ALA A 267 1.50 32.79 4.86
CA ALA A 267 1.68 33.23 3.49
C ALA A 267 2.65 32.32 2.73
N ASP A 268 3.77 31.94 3.36
CA ASP A 268 4.76 31.01 2.80
C ASP A 268 4.18 29.61 2.62
N PHE A 269 3.32 29.18 3.54
CA PHE A 269 2.64 27.89 3.47
C PHE A 269 1.51 27.87 2.43
N GLY A 270 0.95 29.03 2.08
CA GLY A 270 -0.09 29.18 1.05
C GLY A 270 -1.49 28.74 1.47
N SER A 271 -1.72 28.37 2.73
CA SER A 271 -3.04 27.98 3.24
C SER A 271 -3.11 28.13 4.77
N ALA A 272 -4.28 28.50 5.29
CA ALA A 272 -4.54 28.51 6.74
C ALA A 272 -4.96 27.16 7.30
N SER A 273 -5.24 26.16 6.44
CA SER A 273 -5.69 24.84 6.86
C SER A 273 -5.15 23.74 5.96
N ALA A 274 -4.70 22.65 6.58
CA ALA A 274 -4.28 21.43 5.90
C ALA A 274 -4.54 20.23 6.83
N GLU A 275 -5.06 19.15 6.27
CA GLU A 275 -5.35 17.96 7.06
C GLU A 275 -4.09 17.37 7.68
N ALA A 276 -3.01 17.32 6.94
CA ALA A 276 -1.72 16.81 7.40
C ALA A 276 -0.58 17.63 6.82
N VAL A 277 0.42 17.96 7.66
CA VAL A 277 1.61 18.74 7.34
C VAL A 277 2.82 17.98 7.88
N LYS A 278 3.84 17.75 7.06
CA LYS A 278 5.14 17.23 7.53
C LYS A 278 5.86 18.30 8.35
N LEU A 279 6.37 17.89 9.50
CA LEU A 279 7.12 18.79 10.38
C LEU A 279 8.60 18.42 10.34
N TYR A 280 9.42 19.42 10.07
CA TYR A 280 10.87 19.36 10.23
C TYR A 280 11.30 20.22 11.40
N GLY A 281 12.21 19.71 12.22
CA GLY A 281 12.73 20.42 13.38
C GLY A 281 13.73 21.52 12.98
N SER A 282 14.18 22.30 13.95
CA SER A 282 15.07 23.47 13.73
C SER A 282 16.40 23.12 13.05
N ALA A 283 16.87 21.88 13.16
CA ALA A 283 18.05 21.36 12.47
C ALA A 283 17.74 20.67 11.12
N GLY A 284 16.51 20.73 10.62
CA GLY A 284 16.11 20.14 9.34
C GLY A 284 15.73 18.65 9.41
N GLN A 285 15.74 18.04 10.59
CA GLN A 285 15.35 16.63 10.77
C GLN A 285 13.82 16.48 10.75
N PHE A 286 13.34 15.39 10.15
CA PHE A 286 11.92 15.04 10.20
C PHE A 286 11.52 14.65 11.63
N ILE A 287 10.46 15.27 12.16
CA ILE A 287 9.99 15.03 13.53
C ILE A 287 8.55 14.49 13.60
N GLY A 288 7.80 14.54 12.52
CA GLY A 288 6.45 14.00 12.54
C GLY A 288 5.43 14.72 11.65
N VAL A 289 4.16 14.61 12.02
CA VAL A 289 3.00 15.15 11.29
C VAL A 289 2.09 15.90 12.24
N ALA A 290 1.63 17.08 11.82
CA ALA A 290 0.59 17.87 12.46
C ALA A 290 -0.61 18.09 11.54
N GLY A 291 -1.74 18.47 12.09
CA GLY A 291 -2.81 19.15 11.37
C GLY A 291 -2.65 20.65 11.49
N LEU A 292 -3.04 21.39 10.47
CA LEU A 292 -3.16 22.84 10.48
C LEU A 292 -4.63 23.21 10.33
N ASP A 293 -5.17 23.94 11.27
CA ASP A 293 -6.54 24.45 11.23
C ASP A 293 -6.58 25.91 11.65
N SER A 294 -7.06 26.76 10.75
CA SER A 294 -7.17 28.21 10.97
C SER A 294 -5.85 28.83 11.50
N GLY A 295 -4.72 28.38 10.95
CA GLY A 295 -3.39 28.82 11.34
C GLY A 295 -2.82 28.18 12.62
N VAL A 296 -3.55 27.27 13.26
CA VAL A 296 -3.11 26.58 14.47
C VAL A 296 -2.60 25.17 14.12
N LEU A 297 -1.33 24.91 14.40
CA LEU A 297 -0.75 23.57 14.31
C LEU A 297 -1.09 22.76 15.55
N SER A 298 -1.56 21.53 15.33
CA SER A 298 -1.80 20.53 16.37
C SER A 298 -1.16 19.21 15.99
N VAL A 299 -0.44 18.60 16.94
CA VAL A 299 0.27 17.33 16.70
C VAL A 299 -0.70 16.21 16.38
N ARG A 300 -0.44 15.47 15.30
CA ARG A 300 -1.10 14.20 14.99
C ARG A 300 -0.23 12.99 15.34
N ARG A 301 1.04 13.03 14.92
CA ARG A 301 2.02 11.96 15.19
C ARG A 301 3.42 12.56 15.25
N LEU A 302 4.13 12.37 16.35
CA LEU A 302 5.56 12.70 16.47
C LEU A 302 6.39 11.43 16.60
N LEU A 303 7.60 11.49 16.10
CA LEU A 303 8.65 10.53 16.38
C LEU A 303 9.07 10.65 17.85
N ASN A 304 9.58 9.55 18.43
CA ASN A 304 10.23 9.61 19.72
C ASN A 304 11.49 10.48 19.63
N THR A 305 11.72 11.32 20.63
CA THR A 305 12.83 12.28 20.64
C THR A 305 14.20 11.63 20.50
N SER A 306 14.35 10.39 21.01
CA SER A 306 15.59 9.61 20.87
C SER A 306 15.98 9.28 19.42
N VAL A 307 15.02 9.30 18.49
CA VAL A 307 15.27 8.94 17.09
C VAL A 307 15.87 10.10 16.30
N TRP A 308 15.34 11.29 16.47
CA TRP A 308 15.82 12.47 15.73
C TRP A 308 16.92 13.27 16.46
N GLN A 309 17.17 12.98 17.74
CA GLN A 309 18.33 13.53 18.45
C GLN A 309 19.63 12.76 18.18
N SER A 310 19.56 11.53 17.66
CA SER A 310 20.73 10.73 17.28
C SER A 310 21.25 11.06 15.88
N GLU A 311 20.56 11.90 15.11
CA GLU A 311 20.96 12.34 13.76
C GLU A 311 21.70 13.71 13.79
N ILE A 312 21.89 14.31 14.98
CA ILE A 312 22.66 15.50 15.21
C ILE A 312 24.01 15.12 15.85
#